data_50a684e2940e624e4c53f2e128bc2596
#
_entry.id   50a684e2940e624e4c53f2e128bc2596
#
_cell.length_a   1.000
_cell.length_b   1.000
_cell.length_c   1.000
_cell.angle_alpha   90.00
_cell.angle_beta   90.00
_cell.angle_gamma   90.00
#
_symmetry.space_group_name_H-M   'P 1'
#
loop_
_entity.id
_entity.type
_entity.pdbx_description
1 polymer ?
#
loop_
_entity_poly.entity_id
_entity_poly.type
_entity_poly.pdbx_seq_one_letter_code
_entity_poly.pdbx_strand_id
1 'polypeptide(L)'
;MMNVIKKSALSFFLFFLFSISSFSAKAVPDSFADLIENLIPTVVSIASTTIVKKDPKYDQPMPRFPEGSPFDEFFKDYFDNEQRKSPSQRPMVGLGSGFIIDATGIIVTNNHVIEGADEITVILHDQQEFKAVLLGRDPKADLAVLKIDPRDINLQAASWGNSDTLRVGDWSIAIGNPLGLGGTVTAGIISAISRD
;
A
#
# COMPACT_ATOMS: atom_id res chain seq x y z
N MET A 1 -11.37 34.51 -63.87
CA MET A 1 -11.80 33.18 -63.39
C MET A 1 -10.66 32.38 -62.73
N MET A 2 -9.43 32.37 -63.26
CA MET A 2 -8.30 31.57 -62.78
C MET A 2 -7.78 31.94 -61.36
N ASN A 3 -7.88 33.22 -60.95
CA ASN A 3 -7.44 33.67 -59.63
C ASN A 3 -8.39 33.33 -58.46
N VAL A 4 -9.65 33.09 -58.75
CA VAL A 4 -10.64 32.69 -57.74
C VAL A 4 -10.47 31.24 -57.39
N ILE A 5 -10.21 30.38 -58.38
CA ILE A 5 -9.99 28.93 -58.18
C ILE A 5 -8.72 28.67 -57.37
N LYS A 6 -7.63 29.45 -57.61
CA LYS A 6 -6.38 29.32 -56.83
C LYS A 6 -6.57 29.73 -55.36
N LYS A 7 -7.35 30.76 -55.06
CA LYS A 7 -7.65 31.19 -53.68
C LYS A 7 -8.50 30.15 -52.95
N SER A 8 -9.51 29.57 -53.62
CA SER A 8 -10.34 28.51 -53.01
C SER A 8 -9.58 27.24 -52.74
N ALA A 9 -8.67 26.82 -53.65
CA ALA A 9 -7.86 25.64 -53.45
C ALA A 9 -6.85 25.81 -52.30
N LEU A 10 -6.25 27.01 -52.17
CA LEU A 10 -5.32 27.32 -51.07
C LEU A 10 -6.07 27.37 -49.72
N SER A 11 -7.28 27.92 -49.66
CA SER A 11 -8.12 27.99 -48.47
C SER A 11 -8.55 26.59 -48.02
N PHE A 12 -8.86 25.68 -48.94
CA PHE A 12 -9.26 24.30 -48.65
C PHE A 12 -8.06 23.48 -48.16
N PHE A 13 -6.86 23.73 -48.73
CA PHE A 13 -5.60 23.08 -48.30
C PHE A 13 -5.18 23.53 -46.92
N LEU A 14 -5.33 24.81 -46.55
CA LEU A 14 -5.09 25.33 -45.23
C LEU A 14 -6.08 24.77 -44.19
N PHE A 15 -7.33 24.61 -44.56
CA PHE A 15 -8.35 24.02 -43.67
C PHE A 15 -8.11 22.52 -43.44
N PHE A 16 -7.64 21.80 -44.46
CA PHE A 16 -7.30 20.41 -44.36
C PHE A 16 -6.01 20.15 -43.50
N LEU A 17 -5.04 21.05 -43.54
CA LEU A 17 -3.87 21.01 -42.67
C LEU A 17 -4.20 21.26 -41.20
N PHE A 18 -5.22 22.03 -40.90
CA PHE A 18 -5.65 22.30 -39.51
C PHE A 18 -6.44 21.14 -38.92
N SER A 19 -6.99 20.25 -39.72
CA SER A 19 -7.78 19.08 -39.29
C SER A 19 -6.91 17.88 -38.85
N ILE A 20 -5.58 17.92 -39.00
CA ILE A 20 -4.67 16.81 -38.66
C ILE A 20 -3.98 17.03 -37.28
N SER A 21 -4.48 17.94 -36.47
CA SER A 21 -4.10 17.98 -35.05
C SER A 21 -4.72 16.79 -34.35
N SER A 22 -4.18 15.61 -34.59
CA SER A 22 -4.50 14.44 -33.79
C SER A 22 -4.08 14.76 -32.35
N PHE A 23 -5.03 15.07 -31.51
CA PHE A 23 -4.85 15.04 -30.06
C PHE A 23 -4.44 13.58 -29.75
N SER A 24 -3.14 13.37 -29.55
CA SER A 24 -2.65 12.10 -29.04
C SER A 24 -3.12 12.01 -27.58
N ALA A 25 -4.33 11.52 -27.40
CA ALA A 25 -4.78 11.11 -26.07
C ALA A 25 -3.78 10.03 -25.61
N LYS A 26 -3.14 10.23 -24.46
CA LYS A 26 -2.34 9.18 -23.85
C LYS A 26 -3.24 7.95 -23.71
N ALA A 27 -2.90 6.86 -24.39
CA ALA A 27 -3.65 5.62 -24.30
C ALA A 27 -3.72 5.17 -22.83
N VAL A 28 -4.87 4.65 -22.45
CA VAL A 28 -5.01 3.94 -21.17
C VAL A 28 -4.03 2.77 -21.20
N PRO A 29 -3.26 2.51 -20.14
CA PRO A 29 -2.41 1.32 -20.09
C PRO A 29 -3.24 0.05 -20.29
N ASP A 30 -2.83 -0.85 -21.13
CA ASP A 30 -3.51 -2.13 -21.38
C ASP A 30 -3.49 -3.00 -20.11
N SER A 31 -2.44 -2.88 -19.30
CA SER A 31 -2.26 -3.61 -18.05
C SER A 31 -1.33 -2.85 -17.10
N PHE A 32 -1.48 -3.09 -15.81
CA PHE A 32 -0.55 -2.67 -14.76
C PHE A 32 0.28 -3.84 -14.22
N ALA A 33 0.13 -5.05 -14.77
CA ALA A 33 0.70 -6.28 -14.20
C ALA A 33 2.21 -6.18 -14.01
N ASP A 34 2.96 -5.79 -15.05
CA ASP A 34 4.43 -5.69 -14.98
C ASP A 34 4.92 -4.68 -13.94
N LEU A 35 4.18 -3.56 -13.80
CA LEU A 35 4.48 -2.56 -12.78
C LEU A 35 4.22 -3.10 -11.37
N ILE A 36 3.09 -3.77 -11.19
CA ILE A 36 2.67 -4.34 -9.91
C ILE A 36 3.63 -5.45 -9.46
N GLU A 37 4.02 -6.35 -10.36
CA GLU A 37 4.96 -7.42 -10.09
C GLU A 37 6.29 -6.89 -9.54
N ASN A 38 6.76 -5.76 -10.06
CA ASN A 38 7.97 -5.09 -9.58
C ASN A 38 7.79 -4.35 -8.26
N LEU A 39 6.56 -3.97 -7.88
CA LEU A 39 6.29 -3.21 -6.67
C LEU A 39 5.88 -4.08 -5.48
N ILE A 40 5.25 -5.22 -5.69
CA ILE A 40 4.82 -6.14 -4.62
C ILE A 40 5.93 -6.45 -3.62
N PRO A 41 7.19 -6.73 -4.02
CA PRO A 41 8.25 -7.03 -3.07
C PRO A 41 8.62 -5.86 -2.14
N THR A 42 8.22 -4.64 -2.47
CA THR A 42 8.45 -3.46 -1.63
C THR A 42 7.37 -3.27 -0.56
N VAL A 43 6.22 -3.96 -0.69
CA VAL A 43 5.07 -3.83 0.20
C VAL A 43 5.08 -4.95 1.25
N VAL A 44 4.84 -4.58 2.48
CA VAL A 44 4.86 -5.51 3.62
C VAL A 44 3.53 -5.48 4.37
N SER A 45 3.22 -6.58 5.05
CA SER A 45 2.18 -6.63 6.06
C SER A 45 2.77 -6.25 7.42
N ILE A 46 1.98 -5.59 8.25
CA ILE A 46 2.33 -5.21 9.61
C ILE A 46 1.33 -5.80 10.58
N ALA A 47 1.80 -6.65 11.47
CA ALA A 47 1.02 -7.15 12.59
C ALA A 47 1.48 -6.45 13.87
N SER A 48 0.55 -5.76 14.53
CA SER A 48 0.77 -5.10 15.82
C SER A 48 0.05 -5.88 16.91
N THR A 49 0.77 -6.29 17.93
CA THR A 49 0.21 -7.04 19.06
C THR A 49 0.15 -6.16 20.29
N THR A 50 -1.02 -6.06 20.91
CA THR A 50 -1.22 -5.40 22.20
C THR A 50 -1.65 -6.43 23.24
N ILE A 51 -0.94 -6.51 24.36
CA ILE A 51 -1.26 -7.41 25.47
C ILE A 51 -2.26 -6.73 26.40
N VAL A 52 -3.54 -7.03 26.21
CA VAL A 52 -4.59 -6.48 27.08
C VAL A 52 -4.62 -7.26 28.39
N LYS A 53 -4.26 -6.62 29.51
CA LYS A 53 -4.49 -7.18 30.85
C LYS A 53 -5.99 -7.30 31.07
N LYS A 54 -6.46 -8.50 31.41
CA LYS A 54 -7.89 -8.75 31.67
C LYS A 54 -8.39 -7.81 32.78
N ASP A 55 -9.24 -6.85 32.43
CA ASP A 55 -10.14 -6.23 33.38
C ASP A 55 -11.36 -7.15 33.48
N PRO A 56 -11.71 -7.69 34.68
CA PRO A 56 -12.83 -8.61 34.83
C PRO A 56 -14.20 -8.04 34.41
N LYS A 57 -14.29 -6.74 34.16
CA LYS A 57 -15.51 -6.04 33.76
C LYS A 57 -15.78 -6.00 32.25
N TYR A 58 -14.80 -6.35 31.40
CA TYR A 58 -14.95 -6.27 29.95
C TYR A 58 -14.60 -7.61 29.28
N ASP A 59 -15.47 -8.61 29.45
CA ASP A 59 -15.38 -9.87 28.71
C ASP A 59 -16.08 -9.72 27.34
N GLN A 60 -15.46 -8.96 26.41
CA GLN A 60 -15.95 -8.89 25.04
C GLN A 60 -15.45 -10.12 24.27
N PRO A 61 -16.33 -10.84 23.57
CA PRO A 61 -15.91 -11.98 22.74
C PRO A 61 -15.01 -11.51 21.59
N MET A 62 -13.89 -12.20 21.39
CA MET A 62 -12.98 -11.97 20.27
C MET A 62 -13.71 -12.08 18.93
N PRO A 63 -13.31 -11.31 17.90
CA PRO A 63 -13.78 -11.53 16.55
C PRO A 63 -13.51 -12.97 16.15
N ARG A 64 -14.56 -13.71 15.79
CA ARG A 64 -14.41 -15.06 15.24
C ARG A 64 -14.31 -14.94 13.74
N PHE A 65 -13.23 -15.44 13.18
CA PHE A 65 -13.09 -15.57 11.75
C PHE A 65 -13.83 -16.84 11.29
N PRO A 66 -14.33 -16.90 10.05
CA PRO A 66 -14.93 -18.11 9.51
C PRO A 66 -13.93 -19.27 9.55
N GLU A 67 -14.36 -20.43 10.07
CA GLU A 67 -13.51 -21.62 10.12
C GLU A 67 -13.02 -22.00 8.72
N GLY A 68 -11.72 -22.30 8.60
CA GLY A 68 -11.08 -22.65 7.32
C GLY A 68 -10.69 -21.44 6.45
N SER A 69 -10.80 -20.20 6.96
CA SER A 69 -10.20 -19.06 6.29
C SER A 69 -8.67 -19.09 6.52
N PRO A 70 -7.86 -18.55 5.58
CA PRO A 70 -6.41 -18.39 5.78
C PRO A 70 -6.05 -17.60 7.05
N PHE A 71 -6.98 -16.79 7.54
CA PHE A 71 -6.89 -16.08 8.82
C PHE A 71 -7.00 -17.00 10.02
N ASP A 72 -7.93 -17.95 9.95
CA ASP A 72 -8.18 -18.88 11.05
C ASP A 72 -6.93 -19.72 11.32
N GLU A 73 -6.24 -20.18 10.28
CA GLU A 73 -4.99 -20.95 10.40
C GLU A 73 -3.83 -20.08 10.93
N PHE A 74 -3.61 -18.89 10.36
CA PHE A 74 -2.56 -17.97 10.80
C PHE A 74 -2.73 -17.57 12.28
N PHE A 75 -3.97 -17.30 12.69
CA PHE A 75 -4.25 -16.91 14.06
C PHE A 75 -4.34 -18.09 15.02
N LYS A 76 -4.74 -19.29 14.58
CA LYS A 76 -4.69 -20.49 15.43
C LYS A 76 -3.28 -20.77 15.89
N ASP A 77 -2.33 -20.84 14.98
CA ASP A 77 -0.92 -21.13 15.33
C ASP A 77 -0.34 -20.06 16.26
N TYR A 78 -0.68 -18.80 16.05
CA TYR A 78 -0.23 -17.68 16.88
C TYR A 78 -0.87 -17.72 18.28
N PHE A 79 -2.19 -17.96 18.37
CA PHE A 79 -2.92 -17.98 19.64
C PHE A 79 -2.74 -19.26 20.43
N ASP A 80 -2.59 -20.42 19.80
CA ASP A 80 -2.34 -21.69 20.48
C ASP A 80 -0.96 -21.71 21.14
N ASN A 81 0.01 -21.05 20.56
CA ASN A 81 1.35 -20.90 21.17
C ASN A 81 1.35 -19.93 22.38
N GLU A 82 0.49 -18.93 22.39
CA GLU A 82 0.36 -17.93 23.47
C GLU A 82 -0.55 -18.40 24.60
N GLN A 83 -1.58 -19.21 24.33
CA GLN A 83 -2.48 -19.72 25.36
C GLN A 83 -1.79 -20.61 26.42
N ARG A 84 -0.61 -21.10 26.11
CA ARG A 84 0.20 -21.90 27.05
C ARG A 84 0.92 -21.05 28.11
N LYS A 85 0.94 -19.71 27.97
CA LYS A 85 1.77 -18.85 28.85
C LYS A 85 1.04 -18.13 29.98
N SER A 86 -0.24 -17.83 29.88
CA SER A 86 -1.04 -17.31 31.03
C SER A 86 -2.51 -17.05 30.66
N PRO A 87 -3.49 -17.47 31.49
CA PRO A 87 -4.92 -17.30 31.20
C PRO A 87 -5.44 -15.86 31.34
N SER A 88 -4.60 -14.92 31.77
CA SER A 88 -5.02 -13.55 32.15
C SER A 88 -4.67 -12.45 31.13
N GLN A 89 -4.04 -12.79 30.02
CA GLN A 89 -3.63 -11.84 28.99
C GLN A 89 -4.12 -12.31 27.63
N ARG A 90 -4.94 -11.51 26.95
CA ARG A 90 -5.37 -11.80 25.57
C ARG A 90 -4.62 -10.85 24.64
N PRO A 91 -3.84 -11.35 23.68
CA PRO A 91 -3.25 -10.50 22.65
C PRO A 91 -4.36 -10.00 21.73
N MET A 92 -4.36 -8.71 21.47
CA MET A 92 -5.16 -8.10 20.41
C MET A 92 -4.21 -7.81 19.24
N VAL A 93 -4.53 -8.32 18.05
CA VAL A 93 -3.71 -8.13 16.86
C VAL A 93 -4.37 -7.14 15.92
N GLY A 94 -3.69 -6.04 15.66
CA GLY A 94 -3.99 -5.10 14.58
C GLY A 94 -3.22 -5.49 13.33
N LEU A 95 -3.82 -5.29 12.16
CA LEU A 95 -3.19 -5.57 10.87
C LEU A 95 -3.19 -4.32 9.99
N GLY A 96 -2.11 -4.12 9.25
CA GLY A 96 -1.96 -3.01 8.33
C GLY A 96 -0.94 -3.32 7.24
N SER A 97 -0.68 -2.32 6.42
CA SER A 97 0.34 -2.39 5.37
C SER A 97 1.41 -1.35 5.60
N GLY A 98 2.60 -1.61 5.08
CA GLY A 98 3.69 -0.67 5.00
C GLY A 98 4.49 -0.90 3.74
N PHE A 99 5.54 -0.12 3.54
CA PHE A 99 6.44 -0.30 2.42
C PHE A 99 7.89 0.00 2.82
N ILE A 100 8.79 -0.75 2.21
CA ILE A 100 10.23 -0.65 2.43
C ILE A 100 10.74 0.57 1.67
N ILE A 101 11.43 1.49 2.35
CA ILE A 101 12.01 2.69 1.75
C ILE A 101 13.53 2.64 1.64
N ASP A 102 14.15 1.67 2.32
CA ASP A 102 15.60 1.46 2.29
C ASP A 102 15.91 -0.02 2.47
N ALA A 103 16.82 -0.55 1.66
CA ALA A 103 17.21 -1.97 1.68
C ALA A 103 17.86 -2.41 3.00
N THR A 104 18.30 -1.48 3.84
CA THR A 104 18.75 -1.78 5.20
C THR A 104 17.61 -2.19 6.14
N GLY A 105 16.35 -2.14 5.69
CA GLY A 105 15.17 -2.55 6.45
C GLY A 105 14.41 -1.40 7.11
N ILE A 106 14.43 -0.20 6.50
CA ILE A 106 13.58 0.91 6.92
C ILE A 106 12.23 0.80 6.22
N ILE A 107 11.16 0.89 7.01
CA ILE A 107 9.78 0.69 6.56
C ILE A 107 8.93 1.86 7.03
N VAL A 108 8.05 2.33 6.17
CA VAL A 108 7.03 3.34 6.50
C VAL A 108 5.67 2.67 6.57
N THR A 109 4.90 3.04 7.59
CA THR A 109 3.51 2.64 7.79
C THR A 109 2.71 3.77 8.44
N ASN A 110 1.43 3.57 8.72
CA ASN A 110 0.61 4.53 9.44
C ASN A 110 0.79 4.37 10.96
N ASN A 111 0.69 5.50 11.69
CA ASN A 111 0.78 5.51 13.14
C ASN A 111 -0.34 4.66 13.78
N HIS A 112 -1.58 4.77 13.28
CA HIS A 112 -2.71 4.02 13.84
C HIS A 112 -2.54 2.50 13.75
N VAL A 113 -1.73 1.98 12.80
CA VAL A 113 -1.45 0.54 12.66
C VAL A 113 -0.64 0.01 13.84
N ILE A 114 0.25 0.85 14.41
CA ILE A 114 1.19 0.44 15.46
C ILE A 114 0.89 1.08 16.82
N GLU A 115 -0.14 1.90 16.91
CA GLU A 115 -0.44 2.63 18.12
C GLU A 115 -0.84 1.69 19.26
N GLY A 116 -0.16 1.84 20.39
CA GLY A 116 -0.38 1.01 21.59
C GLY A 116 0.14 -0.44 21.46
N ALA A 117 0.88 -0.77 20.41
CA ALA A 117 1.45 -2.10 20.24
C ALA A 117 2.60 -2.35 21.24
N ASP A 118 2.57 -3.51 21.88
CA ASP A 118 3.67 -4.03 22.70
C ASP A 118 4.72 -4.71 21.81
N GLU A 119 4.29 -5.31 20.70
CA GLU A 119 5.15 -5.96 19.71
C GLU A 119 4.68 -5.64 18.29
N ILE A 120 5.64 -5.42 17.39
CA ILE A 120 5.39 -5.16 15.98
C ILE A 120 6.14 -6.20 15.16
N THR A 121 5.42 -6.91 14.30
CA THR A 121 5.98 -7.89 13.36
C THR A 121 5.74 -7.40 11.92
N VAL A 122 6.78 -7.41 11.12
CA VAL A 122 6.72 -7.14 9.68
C VAL A 122 6.79 -8.47 8.95
N ILE A 123 5.86 -8.66 8.02
CA ILE A 123 5.75 -9.86 7.20
C ILE A 123 6.01 -9.44 5.74
N LEU A 124 7.04 -10.00 5.13
CA LEU A 124 7.39 -9.73 3.74
C LEU A 124 6.43 -10.44 2.77
N HIS A 125 6.54 -10.11 1.48
CA HIS A 125 5.72 -10.74 0.43
C HIS A 125 5.92 -12.26 0.31
N ASP A 126 7.09 -12.77 0.70
CA ASP A 126 7.47 -14.19 0.71
C ASP A 126 7.16 -14.89 2.04
N GLN A 127 6.37 -14.25 2.91
CA GLN A 127 5.93 -14.73 4.22
C GLN A 127 7.04 -14.79 5.29
N GLN A 128 8.21 -14.24 5.05
CA GLN A 128 9.23 -14.12 6.09
C GLN A 128 8.83 -13.06 7.11
N GLU A 129 8.99 -13.38 8.40
CA GLU A 129 8.61 -12.55 9.53
C GLU A 129 9.82 -11.94 10.23
N PHE A 130 9.71 -10.66 10.57
CA PHE A 130 10.75 -9.91 11.28
C PHE A 130 10.14 -9.10 12.42
N LYS A 131 10.77 -9.19 13.59
CA LYS A 131 10.48 -8.22 14.65
C LYS A 131 10.95 -6.84 14.23
N ALA A 132 10.05 -5.87 14.39
CA ALA A 132 10.35 -4.48 14.06
C ALA A 132 10.54 -3.63 15.31
N VAL A 133 11.42 -2.64 15.18
CA VAL A 133 11.63 -1.58 16.19
C VAL A 133 11.07 -0.29 15.65
N LEU A 134 10.30 0.43 16.44
CA LEU A 134 9.82 1.76 16.13
C LEU A 134 10.99 2.75 16.19
N LEU A 135 11.30 3.39 15.08
CA LEU A 135 12.31 4.46 15.01
C LEU A 135 11.71 5.84 15.35
N GLY A 136 10.49 6.08 14.89
CA GLY A 136 9.79 7.34 15.12
C GLY A 136 8.37 7.31 14.60
N ARG A 137 7.55 8.22 15.08
CA ARG A 137 6.16 8.38 14.63
C ARG A 137 5.71 9.83 14.68
N ASP A 138 4.78 10.17 13.81
CA ASP A 138 4.04 11.42 13.83
C ASP A 138 2.52 11.12 13.83
N PRO A 139 1.86 11.19 14.99
CA PRO A 139 0.42 10.96 15.09
C PRO A 139 -0.43 11.97 14.32
N LYS A 140 0.08 13.20 14.08
CA LYS A 140 -0.67 14.22 13.33
C LYS A 140 -0.70 13.93 11.84
N ALA A 141 0.42 13.45 11.30
CA ALA A 141 0.52 13.00 9.91
C ALA A 141 0.09 11.55 9.71
N ASP A 142 -0.25 10.83 10.80
CA ASP A 142 -0.52 9.40 10.80
C ASP A 142 0.61 8.57 10.16
N LEU A 143 1.87 8.89 10.51
CA LEU A 143 3.05 8.21 9.99
C LEU A 143 3.85 7.54 11.10
N ALA A 144 4.42 6.37 10.78
CA ALA A 144 5.39 5.68 11.60
C ALA A 144 6.53 5.10 10.74
N VAL A 145 7.73 5.09 11.31
CA VAL A 145 8.94 4.52 10.69
C VAL A 145 9.42 3.37 11.55
N LEU A 146 9.54 2.21 10.94
CA LEU A 146 9.98 0.98 11.56
C LEU A 146 11.34 0.55 11.01
N LYS A 147 12.05 -0.24 11.80
CA LYS A 147 13.31 -0.89 11.43
C LYS A 147 13.21 -2.38 11.67
N ILE A 148 13.56 -3.17 10.66
CA ILE A 148 13.84 -4.60 10.79
C ILE A 148 15.32 -4.86 10.52
N ASP A 149 15.81 -5.98 11.02
CA ASP A 149 17.12 -6.53 10.65
C ASP A 149 16.92 -7.53 9.50
N PRO A 150 17.28 -7.17 8.25
CA PRO A 150 17.05 -8.05 7.11
C PRO A 150 17.97 -9.28 7.08
N ARG A 151 18.99 -9.33 7.95
CA ARG A 151 20.02 -10.40 7.96
C ARG A 151 20.68 -10.53 6.58
N ASP A 152 20.55 -11.73 5.96
CA ASP A 152 21.15 -12.04 4.66
C ASP A 152 20.17 -11.82 3.48
N ILE A 153 19.01 -11.19 3.73
CA ILE A 153 17.98 -10.98 2.72
C ILE A 153 18.21 -9.64 2.01
N ASN A 154 18.20 -9.69 0.69
CA ASN A 154 18.26 -8.48 -0.13
C ASN A 154 16.85 -7.88 -0.28
N LEU A 155 16.55 -6.88 0.52
CA LEU A 155 15.27 -6.19 0.47
C LEU A 155 15.21 -5.22 -0.71
N GLN A 156 14.08 -5.23 -1.41
CA GLN A 156 13.78 -4.26 -2.45
C GLN A 156 13.09 -3.05 -1.81
N ALA A 157 13.64 -1.85 -2.03
CA ALA A 157 13.05 -0.60 -1.56
C ALA A 157 12.22 0.06 -2.66
N ALA A 158 11.11 0.69 -2.27
CA ALA A 158 10.33 1.56 -3.14
C ALA A 158 11.05 2.88 -3.38
N SER A 159 10.88 3.43 -4.57
CA SER A 159 11.42 4.75 -4.92
C SER A 159 10.38 5.84 -4.65
N TRP A 160 10.83 6.97 -4.13
CA TRP A 160 9.98 8.14 -3.94
C TRP A 160 9.64 8.80 -5.27
N GLY A 161 8.35 9.08 -5.48
CA GLY A 161 7.89 9.92 -6.58
C GLY A 161 7.88 11.41 -6.22
N ASN A 162 7.66 12.25 -7.21
CA ASN A 162 7.45 13.68 -7.00
C ASN A 162 5.94 14.00 -7.09
N SER A 163 5.31 14.24 -5.93
CA SER A 163 3.88 14.56 -5.86
C SER A 163 3.52 15.93 -6.45
N ASP A 164 4.49 16.87 -6.57
CA ASP A 164 4.23 18.18 -7.14
C ASP A 164 3.91 18.14 -8.65
N THR A 165 4.26 17.03 -9.31
CA THR A 165 3.99 16.80 -10.74
C THR A 165 2.64 16.13 -11.01
N LEU A 166 1.93 15.69 -9.97
CA LEU A 166 0.64 15.02 -10.11
C LEU A 166 -0.45 15.97 -10.62
N ARG A 167 -1.34 15.44 -11.44
CA ARG A 167 -2.48 16.15 -11.98
C ARG A 167 -3.77 15.37 -11.74
N VAL A 168 -4.86 16.09 -11.59
CA VAL A 168 -6.19 15.46 -11.61
C VAL A 168 -6.38 14.71 -12.93
N GLY A 169 -6.79 13.45 -12.84
CA GLY A 169 -6.94 12.54 -13.97
C GLY A 169 -5.75 11.61 -14.23
N ASP A 170 -4.59 11.83 -13.59
CA ASP A 170 -3.47 10.88 -13.69
C ASP A 170 -3.82 9.56 -12.98
N TRP A 171 -3.33 8.45 -13.52
CA TRP A 171 -3.52 7.12 -12.93
C TRP A 171 -2.87 7.01 -11.56
N SER A 172 -3.56 6.35 -10.66
CA SER A 172 -3.07 6.00 -9.33
C SER A 172 -3.32 4.53 -9.05
N ILE A 173 -2.34 3.87 -8.45
CA ILE A 173 -2.43 2.48 -8.02
C ILE A 173 -2.17 2.45 -6.51
N ALA A 174 -3.04 1.78 -5.76
CA ALA A 174 -2.81 1.48 -4.36
C ALA A 174 -2.50 -0.01 -4.21
N ILE A 175 -1.40 -0.30 -3.55
CA ILE A 175 -0.95 -1.66 -3.25
C ILE A 175 -0.86 -1.79 -1.72
N GLY A 176 -1.56 -2.75 -1.16
CA GLY A 176 -1.51 -3.06 0.25
C GLY A 176 -1.42 -4.57 0.47
N ASN A 177 -0.93 -4.98 1.63
CA ASN A 177 -0.89 -6.37 2.05
C ASN A 177 -1.35 -6.50 3.52
N PRO A 178 -2.56 -5.99 3.87
CA PRO A 178 -2.99 -5.92 5.26
C PRO A 178 -3.17 -7.29 5.92
N LEU A 179 -3.14 -8.36 5.14
CA LEU A 179 -3.48 -9.70 5.58
C LEU A 179 -2.35 -10.71 5.34
N GLY A 180 -1.21 -10.27 4.77
CA GLY A 180 -0.13 -11.17 4.41
C GLY A 180 -0.43 -12.17 3.29
N LEU A 181 -1.55 -12.00 2.56
CA LEU A 181 -2.07 -12.99 1.60
C LEU A 181 -1.65 -12.73 0.13
N GLY A 182 -0.57 -12.01 -0.09
CA GLY A 182 -0.05 -11.79 -1.45
C GLY A 182 -0.40 -10.43 -2.07
N GLY A 183 -0.96 -9.50 -1.28
CA GLY A 183 -1.23 -8.14 -1.71
C GLY A 183 -2.60 -7.95 -2.36
N THR A 184 -3.18 -6.78 -2.11
CA THR A 184 -4.39 -6.29 -2.77
C THR A 184 -4.01 -5.08 -3.60
N VAL A 185 -4.44 -5.03 -4.85
CA VAL A 185 -4.15 -3.95 -5.77
C VAL A 185 -5.44 -3.32 -6.25
N THR A 186 -5.50 -2.00 -6.19
CA THR A 186 -6.60 -1.22 -6.77
C THR A 186 -6.04 -0.11 -7.64
N ALA A 187 -6.70 0.19 -8.75
CA ALA A 187 -6.36 1.28 -9.65
C ALA A 187 -7.48 2.31 -9.70
N GLY A 188 -7.11 3.56 -9.85
CA GLY A 188 -8.03 4.68 -9.96
C GLY A 188 -7.34 5.87 -10.57
N ILE A 189 -7.90 7.04 -10.39
CA ILE A 189 -7.30 8.31 -10.83
C ILE A 189 -7.17 9.28 -9.67
N ILE A 190 -6.22 10.19 -9.78
CA ILE A 190 -6.16 11.36 -8.91
C ILE A 190 -7.38 12.22 -9.14
N SER A 191 -8.28 12.30 -8.16
CA SER A 191 -9.51 13.06 -8.26
C SER A 191 -9.40 14.50 -7.73
N ALA A 192 -8.44 14.73 -6.82
CA ALA A 192 -8.08 16.06 -6.29
C ALA A 192 -6.63 16.05 -5.79
N ILE A 193 -5.95 17.19 -5.84
CA ILE A 193 -4.54 17.31 -5.39
C ILE A 193 -4.46 17.88 -3.98
N SER A 194 -5.38 18.76 -3.60
CA SER A 194 -5.46 19.35 -2.26
C SER A 194 -6.92 19.60 -1.92
N ARG A 195 -7.26 19.37 -0.65
CA ARG A 195 -8.52 19.81 -0.05
C ARG A 195 -8.16 20.47 1.27
N ASP A 196 -8.20 21.78 1.28
CA ASP A 196 -8.12 22.60 2.51
C ASP A 196 -9.43 22.48 3.28
#